data_81429f6647c4386e8df96bb54727cf20
#
_entry.id   81429f6647c4386e8df96bb54727cf20
#
_cell.length_a   1.000
_cell.length_b   1.000
_cell.length_c   1.000
_cell.angle_alpha   90.00
_cell.angle_beta   90.00
_cell.angle_gamma   90.00
#
_symmetry.space_group_name_H-M   'P 1'
#
loop_
_entity.id
_entity.type
_entity.pdbx_description
1 polymer ?
#
loop_
_entity_poly.entity_id
_entity_poly.type
_entity_poly.pdbx_seq_one_letter_code
_entity_poly.pdbx_strand_id
1 'polypeptide(L)'
;MRRASFRRSVGFVSVLGVALWLGYVTSAQTSGQRPAQTKTEEAAGPQFLSVVVLHVKPEMVLEWEEFQKKETIPTLQKAGVRQRDAWRTAVGEAYEVAFVTPMANLAARDDVSPIEKALGADGARAYGEKNRRFVASSRSFIIRTRPDLSYAPTMTEPPKLAVLSSLSIAPGRTTDYETYIKNDILPIQKKAQALGYLVSQTVFGGDGSEFVTLSLVNTFADLDKGPATTRVLGAEGAAKLTAKTAGIVTHIERIVTRYVPDLSFKVGTSTAVK
;
A
#
# COMPACT_ATOMS: atom_id res chain seq x y z
N MET A 1 47.55 5.11 -17.20
CA MET A 1 46.74 4.82 -16.00
C MET A 1 45.38 5.50 -16.16
N ARG A 2 44.35 4.79 -16.63
CA ARG A 2 42.99 5.30 -16.77
C ARG A 2 42.15 4.75 -15.60
N ARG A 3 41.71 5.63 -14.70
CA ARG A 3 40.76 5.27 -13.64
C ARG A 3 39.38 5.13 -14.25
N ALA A 4 38.87 3.91 -14.29
CA ALA A 4 37.48 3.63 -14.61
C ALA A 4 36.62 4.07 -13.42
N SER A 5 35.79 5.10 -13.60
CA SER A 5 34.75 5.48 -12.65
C SER A 5 33.59 4.50 -12.79
N PHE A 6 33.45 3.63 -11.83
CA PHE A 6 32.31 2.71 -11.69
C PHE A 6 31.10 3.54 -11.22
N ARG A 7 30.29 4.00 -12.15
CA ARG A 7 28.98 4.58 -11.83
C ARG A 7 28.07 3.45 -11.33
N ARG A 8 27.90 3.37 -10.04
CA ARG A 8 26.81 2.60 -9.44
C ARG A 8 25.50 3.27 -9.78
N SER A 9 24.80 2.72 -10.75
CA SER A 9 23.39 3.00 -11.00
C SER A 9 22.62 2.42 -9.80
N VAL A 10 22.31 3.25 -8.82
CA VAL A 10 21.35 2.91 -7.77
C VAL A 10 19.98 3.12 -8.39
N GLY A 11 19.48 2.10 -9.07
CA GLY A 11 18.07 2.04 -9.47
C GLY A 11 17.23 1.81 -8.20
N PHE A 12 16.79 2.89 -7.59
CA PHE A 12 15.77 2.83 -6.55
C PHE A 12 14.42 2.67 -7.25
N VAL A 13 13.89 1.46 -7.27
CA VAL A 13 12.49 1.22 -7.62
C VAL A 13 11.78 0.86 -6.33
N SER A 14 11.07 1.83 -5.77
CA SER A 14 10.21 1.62 -4.60
C SER A 14 8.79 1.41 -5.10
N VAL A 15 8.35 0.16 -5.19
CA VAL A 15 6.94 -0.18 -5.46
C VAL A 15 6.28 -0.54 -4.13
N LEU A 16 5.31 0.25 -3.72
CA LEU A 16 4.55 0.03 -2.49
C LEU A 16 3.06 -0.14 -2.80
N GLY A 17 2.52 -1.25 -2.37
CA GLY A 17 1.11 -1.57 -2.51
C GLY A 17 0.23 -1.01 -1.38
N VAL A 18 -1.04 -0.87 -1.66
CA VAL A 18 -2.07 -0.32 -0.77
C VAL A 18 -2.88 -1.44 -0.14
N ALA A 19 -2.97 -1.45 1.19
CA ALA A 19 -4.03 -2.14 1.89
C ALA A 19 -5.19 -1.15 2.13
N LEU A 20 -6.33 -1.42 1.52
CA LEU A 20 -7.55 -0.66 1.75
C LEU A 20 -8.19 -1.08 3.07
N TRP A 21 -8.19 -0.17 3.99
CA TRP A 21 -8.96 -0.30 5.22
C TRP A 21 -10.43 0.05 4.97
N LEU A 22 -11.25 -0.95 4.66
CA LEU A 22 -12.70 -0.83 4.72
C LEU A 22 -13.17 -1.44 6.06
N GLY A 23 -13.26 -0.62 7.08
CA GLY A 23 -13.91 -0.98 8.32
C GLY A 23 -15.43 -1.06 8.11
N TYR A 24 -15.97 -2.26 7.92
CA TYR A 24 -17.41 -2.47 8.03
C TYR A 24 -17.79 -2.54 9.50
N VAL A 25 -18.54 -1.56 9.98
CA VAL A 25 -19.24 -1.61 11.26
C VAL A 25 -20.57 -2.32 11.01
N THR A 26 -20.69 -3.56 11.46
CA THR A 26 -22.01 -4.22 11.60
C THR A 26 -22.62 -3.80 12.92
N SER A 27 -23.70 -3.03 12.85
CA SER A 27 -24.54 -2.69 13.99
C SER A 27 -25.32 -3.91 14.43
N ALA A 28 -24.99 -4.48 15.58
CA ALA A 28 -25.88 -5.38 16.30
C ALA A 28 -26.86 -4.51 17.12
N GLN A 29 -28.13 -4.52 16.75
CA GLN A 29 -29.19 -3.94 17.57
C GLN A 29 -29.42 -4.82 18.79
N THR A 30 -29.13 -4.28 19.98
CA THR A 30 -29.70 -4.75 21.23
C THR A 30 -30.50 -3.60 21.84
N SER A 31 -31.78 -3.83 21.99
CA SER A 31 -32.76 -2.94 22.61
C SER A 31 -32.41 -2.61 24.06
N GLY A 32 -32.14 -1.35 24.33
CA GLY A 32 -31.97 -0.81 25.70
C GLY A 32 -31.71 0.69 25.58
N GLN A 33 -32.74 1.49 25.84
CA GLN A 33 -32.71 2.95 25.80
C GLN A 33 -31.65 3.51 26.75
N ARG A 34 -30.64 4.19 26.19
CA ARG A 34 -29.80 5.20 26.83
C ARG A 34 -29.54 6.33 25.85
N PRO A 35 -29.42 7.59 26.29
CA PRO A 35 -29.37 8.73 25.36
C PRO A 35 -28.16 8.66 24.44
N ALA A 36 -28.37 9.06 23.19
CA ALA A 36 -27.42 9.06 22.11
C ALA A 36 -26.16 9.86 22.46
N GLN A 37 -25.10 9.16 22.82
CA GLN A 37 -23.76 9.68 22.65
C GLN A 37 -23.40 9.48 21.18
N THR A 38 -23.21 10.57 20.47
CA THR A 38 -22.64 10.60 19.13
C THR A 38 -21.29 9.89 19.19
N LYS A 39 -21.25 8.63 18.76
CA LYS A 39 -20.00 7.88 18.63
C LYS A 39 -19.21 8.56 17.53
N THR A 40 -18.30 9.44 17.91
CA THR A 40 -17.22 9.89 17.04
C THR A 40 -16.52 8.61 16.56
N GLU A 41 -16.51 8.38 15.26
CA GLU A 41 -15.83 7.26 14.61
C GLU A 41 -14.35 7.39 14.95
N GLU A 42 -13.90 6.61 15.93
CA GLU A 42 -12.52 6.60 16.39
C GLU A 42 -11.66 6.13 15.22
N ALA A 43 -10.88 7.04 14.67
CA ALA A 43 -10.00 6.74 13.55
C ALA A 43 -9.10 5.56 13.93
N ALA A 44 -9.16 4.49 13.15
CA ALA A 44 -8.34 3.31 13.39
C ALA A 44 -6.87 3.71 13.59
N GLY A 45 -6.23 3.22 14.65
CA GLY A 45 -4.85 3.55 14.97
C GLY A 45 -3.87 3.10 13.87
N PRO A 46 -2.60 3.54 13.93
CA PRO A 46 -1.57 3.10 12.99
C PRO A 46 -1.46 1.57 12.93
N GLN A 47 -1.35 1.03 11.73
CA GLN A 47 -1.22 -0.41 11.50
C GLN A 47 0.07 -0.71 10.74
N PHE A 48 0.71 -1.83 11.06
CA PHE A 48 1.80 -2.35 10.25
C PHE A 48 1.27 -3.15 9.07
N LEU A 49 1.92 -2.97 7.92
CA LEU A 49 1.65 -3.72 6.71
C LEU A 49 2.95 -4.36 6.23
N SER A 50 2.87 -5.63 5.89
CA SER A 50 3.92 -6.33 5.14
C SER A 50 3.67 -6.13 3.65
N VAL A 51 4.63 -5.59 2.96
CA VAL A 51 4.61 -5.40 1.50
C VAL A 51 5.67 -6.29 0.88
N VAL A 52 5.26 -7.10 -0.09
CA VAL A 52 6.18 -7.91 -0.90
C VAL A 52 5.98 -7.53 -2.35
N VAL A 53 7.05 -7.08 -2.98
CA VAL A 53 7.08 -6.74 -4.40
C VAL A 53 7.81 -7.84 -5.14
N LEU A 54 7.15 -8.41 -6.13
CA LEU A 54 7.70 -9.43 -7.00
C LEU A 54 7.85 -8.89 -8.41
N HIS A 55 9.01 -9.09 -9.01
CA HIS A 55 9.20 -8.94 -10.45
C HIS A 55 9.05 -10.33 -11.08
N VAL A 56 7.96 -10.53 -11.79
CA VAL A 56 7.63 -11.80 -12.44
C VAL A 56 8.31 -11.86 -13.80
N LYS A 57 8.87 -13.02 -14.15
CA LYS A 57 9.46 -13.21 -15.47
C LYS A 57 8.38 -13.03 -16.54
N PRO A 58 8.62 -12.19 -17.58
CA PRO A 58 7.61 -11.86 -18.58
C PRO A 58 6.94 -13.07 -19.23
N GLU A 59 7.74 -14.07 -19.57
CA GLU A 59 7.30 -15.32 -20.20
C GLU A 59 6.50 -16.25 -19.27
N MET A 60 6.54 -16.01 -17.97
CA MET A 60 5.93 -16.87 -16.93
C MET A 60 4.70 -16.25 -16.26
N VAL A 61 4.26 -15.07 -16.69
CA VAL A 61 3.20 -14.30 -16.01
C VAL A 61 1.90 -15.10 -15.87
N LEU A 62 1.44 -15.74 -16.95
CA LEU A 62 0.18 -16.49 -16.92
C LEU A 62 0.26 -17.73 -16.01
N GLU A 63 1.35 -18.47 -16.08
CA GLU A 63 1.56 -19.65 -15.23
C GLU A 63 1.71 -19.24 -13.75
N TRP A 64 2.38 -18.12 -13.50
CA TRP A 64 2.52 -17.58 -12.16
C TRP A 64 1.16 -17.13 -11.58
N GLU A 65 0.29 -16.49 -12.38
CA GLU A 65 -1.06 -16.12 -11.95
C GLU A 65 -1.89 -17.33 -11.56
N GLU A 66 -1.83 -18.39 -12.37
CA GLU A 66 -2.50 -19.66 -12.06
C GLU A 66 -1.94 -20.30 -10.78
N PHE A 67 -0.61 -20.27 -10.60
CA PHE A 67 0.03 -20.71 -9.36
C PHE A 67 -0.43 -19.90 -8.15
N GLN A 68 -0.54 -18.55 -8.28
CA GLN A 68 -1.08 -17.72 -7.22
C GLN A 68 -2.52 -18.11 -6.86
N LYS A 69 -3.39 -18.28 -7.84
CA LYS A 69 -4.80 -18.60 -7.64
C LYS A 69 -5.00 -20.00 -7.06
N LYS A 70 -4.32 -20.99 -7.62
CA LYS A 70 -4.56 -22.40 -7.29
C LYS A 70 -3.80 -22.89 -6.08
N GLU A 71 -2.64 -22.30 -5.78
CA GLU A 71 -1.76 -22.81 -4.72
C GLU A 71 -1.51 -21.76 -3.63
N THR A 72 -1.06 -20.56 -3.99
CA THR A 72 -0.65 -19.56 -2.99
C THR A 72 -1.82 -19.06 -2.17
N ILE A 73 -2.91 -18.61 -2.80
CA ILE A 73 -4.07 -18.06 -2.09
C ILE A 73 -4.68 -19.09 -1.14
N PRO A 74 -5.01 -20.33 -1.57
CA PRO A 74 -5.54 -21.34 -0.66
C PRO A 74 -4.60 -21.66 0.50
N THR A 75 -3.27 -21.73 0.24
CA THR A 75 -2.27 -21.99 1.28
C THR A 75 -2.24 -20.87 2.32
N LEU A 76 -2.25 -19.60 1.90
CA LEU A 76 -2.28 -18.47 2.82
C LEU A 76 -3.56 -18.43 3.65
N GLN A 77 -4.71 -18.72 3.04
CA GLN A 77 -5.99 -18.79 3.75
C GLN A 77 -6.00 -19.94 4.78
N LYS A 78 -5.48 -21.12 4.43
CA LYS A 78 -5.28 -22.24 5.35
C LYS A 78 -4.37 -21.88 6.53
N ALA A 79 -3.35 -21.06 6.30
CA ALA A 79 -2.46 -20.55 7.34
C ALA A 79 -3.13 -19.51 8.27
N GLY A 80 -4.34 -19.05 7.95
CA GLY A 80 -5.07 -18.06 8.72
C GLY A 80 -4.80 -16.61 8.29
N VAL A 81 -4.17 -16.39 7.14
CA VAL A 81 -4.07 -15.04 6.55
C VAL A 81 -5.47 -14.60 6.13
N ARG A 82 -5.93 -13.48 6.70
CA ARG A 82 -7.31 -13.01 6.47
C ARG A 82 -7.46 -12.05 5.31
N GLN A 83 -6.39 -11.34 4.96
CA GLN A 83 -6.43 -10.36 3.88
C GLN A 83 -5.07 -10.29 3.18
N ARG A 84 -5.10 -10.20 1.88
CA ARG A 84 -3.97 -9.83 1.03
C ARG A 84 -4.51 -9.04 -0.16
N ASP A 85 -3.98 -7.85 -0.38
CA ASP A 85 -4.29 -7.02 -1.54
C ASP A 85 -3.15 -7.12 -2.54
N ALA A 86 -3.49 -7.25 -3.83
CA ALA A 86 -2.53 -7.34 -4.93
C ALA A 86 -2.67 -6.13 -5.84
N TRP A 87 -1.54 -5.54 -6.19
CA TRP A 87 -1.45 -4.37 -7.06
C TRP A 87 -0.39 -4.59 -8.12
N ARG A 88 -0.75 -4.42 -9.39
CA ARG A 88 0.18 -4.52 -10.52
C ARG A 88 0.58 -3.14 -10.99
N THR A 89 1.85 -2.93 -11.29
CA THR A 89 2.32 -1.71 -11.92
C THR A 89 1.69 -1.58 -13.31
N ALA A 90 1.00 -0.45 -13.53
CA ALA A 90 0.39 -0.10 -14.81
C ALA A 90 1.23 0.94 -15.58
N VAL A 91 1.92 1.83 -14.84
CA VAL A 91 2.92 2.77 -15.38
C VAL A 91 4.09 2.79 -14.40
N GLY A 92 5.26 2.39 -14.83
CA GLY A 92 6.48 2.19 -14.06
C GLY A 92 7.18 0.91 -14.50
N GLU A 93 7.80 0.18 -13.57
CA GLU A 93 8.48 -1.08 -13.87
C GLU A 93 7.49 -2.17 -14.29
N ALA A 94 7.67 -2.70 -15.50
CA ALA A 94 6.78 -3.73 -16.02
C ALA A 94 6.91 -5.05 -15.25
N TYR A 95 5.83 -5.82 -15.25
CA TYR A 95 5.76 -7.15 -14.61
C TYR A 95 5.94 -7.16 -13.08
N GLU A 96 5.89 -6.01 -12.44
CA GLU A 96 5.87 -5.92 -10.99
C GLU A 96 4.47 -6.08 -10.42
N VAL A 97 4.40 -6.88 -9.35
CA VAL A 97 3.19 -7.06 -8.53
C VAL A 97 3.56 -6.90 -7.05
N ALA A 98 2.88 -5.97 -6.40
CA ALA A 98 2.98 -5.76 -4.97
C ALA A 98 1.84 -6.46 -4.24
N PHE A 99 2.19 -7.23 -3.20
CA PHE A 99 1.25 -7.82 -2.25
C PHE A 99 1.33 -7.10 -0.93
N VAL A 100 0.18 -6.70 -0.42
CA VAL A 100 0.06 -6.01 0.87
C VAL A 100 -0.77 -6.84 1.82
N THR A 101 -0.17 -7.16 2.98
CA THR A 101 -0.80 -7.99 4.01
C THR A 101 -0.76 -7.25 5.35
N PRO A 102 -1.89 -7.04 6.01
CA PRO A 102 -1.92 -6.48 7.35
C PRO A 102 -1.16 -7.36 8.36
N MET A 103 -0.44 -6.72 9.28
CA MET A 103 0.27 -7.36 10.38
C MET A 103 -0.29 -6.85 11.71
N ALA A 104 -0.49 -7.75 12.67
CA ALA A 104 -0.93 -7.36 14.01
C ALA A 104 0.13 -6.51 14.74
N ASN A 105 1.39 -6.91 14.63
CA ASN A 105 2.55 -6.24 15.22
C ASN A 105 3.84 -6.79 14.58
N LEU A 106 4.99 -6.29 14.98
CA LEU A 106 6.28 -6.75 14.47
C LEU A 106 6.66 -8.15 14.96
N ALA A 107 6.23 -8.55 16.17
CA ALA A 107 6.49 -9.87 16.72
C ALA A 107 5.87 -11.01 15.86
N ALA A 108 4.88 -10.71 15.02
CA ALA A 108 4.36 -11.66 14.03
C ALA A 108 5.42 -12.15 13.02
N ARG A 109 6.61 -11.52 13.00
CA ARG A 109 7.75 -11.96 12.19
C ARG A 109 8.64 -13.01 12.86
N ASP A 110 8.47 -13.21 14.17
CA ASP A 110 9.17 -14.26 14.91
C ASP A 110 8.53 -15.64 14.70
N ASP A 111 7.26 -15.67 14.26
CA ASP A 111 6.54 -16.88 13.92
C ASP A 111 7.05 -17.50 12.61
N VAL A 112 6.83 -18.81 12.45
CA VAL A 112 7.04 -19.49 11.16
C VAL A 112 6.20 -18.85 10.07
N SER A 113 6.73 -18.84 8.85
CA SER A 113 6.03 -18.20 7.71
C SER A 113 4.63 -18.81 7.50
N PRO A 114 3.65 -18.04 6.98
CA PRO A 114 2.32 -18.61 6.67
C PRO A 114 2.38 -19.83 5.74
N ILE A 115 3.31 -19.87 4.80
CA ILE A 115 3.49 -21.01 3.90
C ILE A 115 3.95 -22.24 4.70
N GLU A 116 4.92 -22.07 5.57
CA GLU A 116 5.43 -23.16 6.42
C GLU A 116 4.38 -23.63 7.43
N LYS A 117 3.63 -22.71 8.02
CA LYS A 117 2.50 -23.04 8.91
C LYS A 117 1.45 -23.91 8.22
N ALA A 118 1.18 -23.66 6.93
CA ALA A 118 0.18 -24.41 6.18
C ALA A 118 0.67 -25.75 5.63
N LEU A 119 1.94 -25.81 5.20
CA LEU A 119 2.51 -26.92 4.44
C LEU A 119 3.58 -27.74 5.19
N GLY A 120 4.03 -27.27 6.36
CA GLY A 120 5.23 -27.79 7.04
C GLY A 120 6.52 -27.38 6.33
N ALA A 121 7.67 -27.69 6.94
CA ALA A 121 8.99 -27.27 6.45
C ALA A 121 9.30 -27.78 5.04
N ASP A 122 9.06 -29.06 4.77
CA ASP A 122 9.34 -29.68 3.45
C ASP A 122 8.40 -29.14 2.38
N GLY A 123 7.12 -28.99 2.69
CA GLY A 123 6.15 -28.37 1.79
C GLY A 123 6.48 -26.91 1.47
N ALA A 124 6.94 -26.14 2.46
CA ALA A 124 7.39 -24.77 2.25
C ALA A 124 8.62 -24.69 1.35
N ARG A 125 9.56 -25.64 1.49
CA ARG A 125 10.73 -25.75 0.61
C ARG A 125 10.31 -26.01 -0.84
N ALA A 126 9.47 -27.03 -1.06
CA ALA A 126 8.96 -27.36 -2.39
C ALA A 126 8.18 -26.20 -3.03
N TYR A 127 7.33 -25.52 -2.24
CA TYR A 127 6.64 -24.32 -2.66
C TYR A 127 7.64 -23.20 -3.07
N GLY A 128 8.66 -22.95 -2.27
CA GLY A 128 9.70 -21.96 -2.55
C GLY A 128 10.48 -22.26 -3.83
N GLU A 129 10.82 -23.53 -4.09
CA GLU A 129 11.45 -23.95 -5.33
C GLU A 129 10.56 -23.71 -6.55
N LYS A 130 9.28 -24.03 -6.44
CA LYS A 130 8.30 -23.78 -7.47
C LYS A 130 8.13 -22.27 -7.75
N ASN A 131 8.00 -21.47 -6.70
CA ASN A 131 7.82 -20.02 -6.83
C ASN A 131 9.04 -19.34 -7.48
N ARG A 132 10.28 -19.76 -7.15
CA ARG A 132 11.52 -19.22 -7.74
C ARG A 132 11.60 -19.36 -9.26
N ARG A 133 10.88 -20.29 -9.86
CA ARG A 133 10.86 -20.45 -11.32
C ARG A 133 10.21 -19.27 -12.01
N PHE A 134 9.23 -18.64 -11.37
CA PHE A 134 8.43 -17.54 -11.89
C PHE A 134 9.03 -16.15 -11.62
N VAL A 135 9.78 -16.01 -10.52
CA VAL A 135 10.19 -14.71 -9.98
C VAL A 135 11.63 -14.40 -10.39
N ALA A 136 11.83 -13.24 -11.01
CA ALA A 136 13.15 -12.72 -11.34
C ALA A 136 13.82 -12.06 -10.13
N SER A 137 13.05 -11.28 -9.37
CA SER A 137 13.51 -10.63 -8.13
C SER A 137 12.36 -10.40 -7.18
N SER A 138 12.68 -10.20 -5.91
CA SER A 138 11.71 -9.83 -4.88
C SER A 138 12.30 -8.83 -3.91
N ARG A 139 11.44 -7.94 -3.39
CA ARG A 139 11.76 -7.00 -2.30
C ARG A 139 10.66 -7.06 -1.26
N SER A 140 11.01 -6.82 -0.01
CA SER A 140 10.03 -6.79 1.08
C SER A 140 10.23 -5.55 1.93
N PHE A 141 9.11 -5.00 2.38
CA PHE A 141 9.06 -3.83 3.24
C PHE A 141 8.10 -4.06 4.39
N ILE A 142 8.34 -3.40 5.49
CA ILE A 142 7.34 -3.17 6.52
C ILE A 142 7.07 -1.68 6.55
N ILE A 143 5.81 -1.32 6.36
CA ILE A 143 5.35 0.06 6.43
C ILE A 143 4.35 0.21 7.56
N ARG A 144 4.23 1.43 8.08
CA ARG A 144 3.24 1.82 9.08
C ARG A 144 2.29 2.82 8.47
N THR A 145 1.00 2.52 8.51
CA THR A 145 -0.03 3.47 8.06
C THR A 145 -0.05 4.71 8.95
N ARG A 146 -0.38 5.85 8.36
CA ARG A 146 -0.50 7.14 9.04
C ARG A 146 -1.92 7.70 8.85
N PRO A 147 -2.92 7.16 9.60
CA PRO A 147 -4.31 7.63 9.50
C PRO A 147 -4.43 9.13 9.80
N ASP A 148 -3.57 9.63 10.68
CA ASP A 148 -3.48 11.05 11.05
C ASP A 148 -3.02 11.96 9.91
N LEU A 149 -2.42 11.40 8.85
CA LEU A 149 -1.97 12.08 7.62
C LEU A 149 -2.77 11.66 6.39
N SER A 150 -3.82 10.86 6.58
CA SER A 150 -4.59 10.27 5.49
C SER A 150 -6.00 10.85 5.41
N TYR A 151 -6.55 10.86 4.21
CA TYR A 151 -7.96 11.08 3.94
C TYR A 151 -8.52 9.81 3.30
N ALA A 152 -9.30 9.06 4.05
CA ALA A 152 -9.86 7.78 3.65
C ALA A 152 -11.39 7.79 3.86
N PRO A 153 -12.17 8.35 2.94
CA PRO A 153 -13.61 8.28 3.00
C PRO A 153 -14.07 6.83 2.86
N THR A 154 -15.24 6.51 3.43
CA THR A 154 -15.82 5.18 3.28
C THR A 154 -16.06 4.88 1.81
N MET A 155 -15.55 3.75 1.34
CA MET A 155 -15.73 3.27 -0.03
C MET A 155 -16.56 1.99 -0.03
N THR A 156 -17.45 1.85 -0.98
CA THR A 156 -18.26 0.63 -1.19
C THR A 156 -17.48 -0.43 -1.96
N GLU A 157 -16.56 -0.01 -2.82
CA GLU A 157 -15.73 -0.89 -3.65
C GLU A 157 -14.25 -0.48 -3.56
N PRO A 158 -13.31 -1.42 -3.73
CA PRO A 158 -11.90 -1.10 -3.84
C PRO A 158 -11.64 -0.16 -5.02
N PRO A 159 -10.74 0.84 -4.90
CA PRO A 159 -10.33 1.67 -6.02
C PRO A 159 -9.64 0.81 -7.06
N LYS A 160 -9.83 1.14 -8.34
CA LYS A 160 -9.25 0.36 -9.44
C LYS A 160 -7.80 0.70 -9.71
N LEU A 161 -7.41 1.94 -9.43
CA LEU A 161 -6.07 2.47 -9.65
C LEU A 161 -5.59 3.28 -8.43
N ALA A 162 -4.30 3.35 -8.27
CA ALA A 162 -3.66 4.27 -7.34
C ALA A 162 -2.42 4.90 -7.98
N VAL A 163 -2.28 6.22 -7.82
CA VAL A 163 -0.98 6.89 -8.03
C VAL A 163 -0.20 6.76 -6.74
N LEU A 164 0.83 5.92 -6.78
CA LEU A 164 1.76 5.75 -5.70
C LEU A 164 2.91 6.73 -5.86
N SER A 165 3.21 7.49 -4.81
CA SER A 165 4.40 8.32 -4.76
C SER A 165 5.25 7.93 -3.57
N SER A 166 6.49 7.54 -3.82
CA SER A 166 7.54 7.36 -2.81
C SER A 166 8.30 8.67 -2.68
N LEU A 167 8.42 9.15 -1.44
CA LEU A 167 9.04 10.43 -1.14
C LEU A 167 10.14 10.25 -0.09
N SER A 168 11.37 10.62 -0.45
CA SER A 168 12.48 10.69 0.51
C SER A 168 12.47 12.07 1.20
N ILE A 169 12.45 12.07 2.52
CA ILE A 169 12.45 13.28 3.33
C ILE A 169 13.87 13.59 3.81
N ALA A 170 14.26 14.84 3.73
CA ALA A 170 15.57 15.28 4.22
C ALA A 170 15.73 14.97 5.71
N PRO A 171 16.94 14.59 6.17
CA PRO A 171 17.21 14.31 7.58
C PRO A 171 16.75 15.45 8.48
N GLY A 172 16.02 15.11 9.55
CA GLY A 172 15.48 16.07 10.51
C GLY A 172 14.23 16.84 10.07
N ARG A 173 13.72 16.64 8.82
CA ARG A 173 12.58 17.38 8.28
C ARG A 173 11.26 16.59 8.27
N THR A 174 11.23 15.44 8.93
CA THR A 174 10.00 14.58 8.99
C THR A 174 8.80 15.34 9.56
N THR A 175 8.97 16.05 10.67
CA THR A 175 7.92 16.83 11.31
C THR A 175 7.39 17.95 10.41
N ASP A 176 8.28 18.59 9.65
CA ASP A 176 7.88 19.62 8.70
C ASP A 176 7.03 19.04 7.57
N TYR A 177 7.42 17.87 7.06
CA TYR A 177 6.63 17.15 6.06
C TYR A 177 5.27 16.73 6.60
N GLU A 178 5.20 16.19 7.81
CA GLU A 178 3.93 15.82 8.46
C GLU A 178 3.02 17.04 8.66
N THR A 179 3.60 18.17 9.08
CA THR A 179 2.87 19.43 9.23
C THR A 179 2.32 19.94 7.89
N TYR A 180 3.13 19.85 6.83
CA TYR A 180 2.70 20.18 5.48
C TYR A 180 1.53 19.28 5.02
N ILE A 181 1.59 17.98 5.24
CA ILE A 181 0.47 17.10 4.89
C ILE A 181 -0.79 17.48 5.67
N LYS A 182 -0.70 17.66 6.99
CA LYS A 182 -1.84 17.98 7.86
C LYS A 182 -2.51 19.30 7.48
N ASN A 183 -1.70 20.34 7.33
CA ASN A 183 -2.21 21.72 7.22
C ASN A 183 -2.51 22.14 5.79
N ASP A 184 -1.78 21.59 4.81
CA ASP A 184 -1.91 22.02 3.43
C ASP A 184 -2.60 20.96 2.56
N ILE A 185 -2.18 19.69 2.64
CA ILE A 185 -2.65 18.66 1.72
C ILE A 185 -4.02 18.09 2.12
N LEU A 186 -4.22 17.71 3.37
CA LEU A 186 -5.47 17.08 3.80
C LEU A 186 -6.71 17.97 3.60
N PRO A 187 -6.68 19.29 3.89
CA PRO A 187 -7.81 20.17 3.57
C PRO A 187 -8.14 20.19 2.08
N ILE A 188 -7.11 20.15 1.23
CA ILE A 188 -7.27 20.12 -0.23
C ILE A 188 -7.90 18.81 -0.69
N GLN A 189 -7.44 17.67 -0.16
CA GLN A 189 -8.02 16.36 -0.49
C GLN A 189 -9.51 16.29 -0.13
N LYS A 190 -9.87 16.80 1.04
CA LYS A 190 -11.27 16.92 1.49
C LYS A 190 -12.08 17.82 0.57
N LYS A 191 -11.58 19.02 0.26
CA LYS A 191 -12.27 19.99 -0.63
C LYS A 191 -12.43 19.46 -2.04
N ALA A 192 -11.44 18.70 -2.54
CA ALA A 192 -11.48 18.06 -3.85
C ALA A 192 -12.43 16.86 -3.89
N GLN A 193 -12.95 16.41 -2.75
CA GLN A 193 -13.69 15.15 -2.62
C GLN A 193 -12.92 13.99 -3.26
N ALA A 194 -11.61 13.90 -2.94
CA ALA A 194 -10.76 12.84 -3.48
C ALA A 194 -11.32 11.47 -3.10
N LEU A 195 -11.15 10.49 -3.97
CA LEU A 195 -11.55 9.11 -3.67
C LEU A 195 -10.81 8.54 -2.45
N GLY A 196 -9.58 8.98 -2.23
CA GLY A 196 -8.75 8.72 -1.07
C GLY A 196 -7.33 9.23 -1.27
N TYR A 197 -6.71 9.59 -0.16
CA TYR A 197 -5.29 9.95 -0.06
C TYR A 197 -4.72 9.27 1.17
N LEU A 198 -3.96 8.20 0.97
CA LEU A 198 -3.42 7.38 2.04
C LEU A 198 -1.94 7.66 2.20
N VAL A 199 -1.49 7.74 3.44
CA VAL A 199 -0.09 7.96 3.79
C VAL A 199 0.42 6.82 4.66
N SER A 200 1.60 6.34 4.34
CA SER A 200 2.35 5.37 5.13
C SER A 200 3.81 5.80 5.23
N GLN A 201 4.51 5.29 6.22
CA GLN A 201 5.94 5.50 6.42
C GLN A 201 6.66 4.16 6.37
N THR A 202 7.79 4.10 5.67
CA THR A 202 8.66 2.92 5.65
C THR A 202 9.29 2.75 7.02
N VAL A 203 9.19 1.53 7.56
CA VAL A 203 9.79 1.15 8.85
C VAL A 203 11.03 0.30 8.63
N PHE A 204 10.93 -0.70 7.76
CA PHE A 204 12.02 -1.61 7.39
C PHE A 204 11.99 -1.96 5.91
N GLY A 205 13.15 -2.29 5.37
CA GLY A 205 13.31 -2.72 3.97
C GLY A 205 13.62 -1.59 2.99
N GLY A 206 13.55 -0.35 3.42
CA GLY A 206 13.85 0.87 2.66
C GLY A 206 14.47 1.95 3.52
N ASP A 207 14.40 3.19 3.07
CA ASP A 207 14.86 4.36 3.83
C ASP A 207 13.83 4.70 4.92
N GLY A 208 14.28 4.79 6.18
CA GLY A 208 13.40 5.13 7.32
C GLY A 208 12.83 6.56 7.28
N SER A 209 13.37 7.43 6.42
CA SER A 209 12.83 8.76 6.14
C SER A 209 11.83 8.77 4.97
N GLU A 210 11.52 7.60 4.39
CA GLU A 210 10.64 7.47 3.25
C GLU A 210 9.16 7.45 3.67
N PHE A 211 8.38 8.31 3.02
CA PHE A 211 6.93 8.28 3.04
C PHE A 211 6.39 7.78 1.71
N VAL A 212 5.29 7.04 1.80
CA VAL A 212 4.56 6.58 0.65
C VAL A 212 3.16 7.15 0.69
N THR A 213 2.77 7.82 -0.37
CA THR A 213 1.42 8.35 -0.52
C THR A 213 0.71 7.68 -1.69
N LEU A 214 -0.59 7.51 -1.52
CA LEU A 214 -1.46 6.89 -2.52
C LEU A 214 -2.65 7.79 -2.77
N SER A 215 -2.71 8.31 -4.00
CA SER A 215 -3.90 8.98 -4.49
C SER A 215 -4.75 7.97 -5.24
N LEU A 216 -5.95 7.70 -4.72
CA LEU A 216 -6.85 6.68 -5.26
C LEU A 216 -7.69 7.26 -6.40
N VAL A 217 -7.82 6.52 -7.49
CA VAL A 217 -8.64 6.86 -8.65
C VAL A 217 -9.26 5.61 -9.25
N ASN A 218 -10.27 5.73 -10.10
CA ASN A 218 -10.90 4.60 -10.75
C ASN A 218 -10.49 4.41 -12.21
N THR A 219 -10.07 5.49 -12.88
CA THR A 219 -9.74 5.46 -14.31
C THR A 219 -8.52 6.35 -14.61
N PHE A 220 -7.88 6.11 -15.73
CA PHE A 220 -6.85 7.05 -16.24
C PHE A 220 -7.45 8.40 -16.60
N ALA A 221 -8.72 8.47 -17.05
CA ALA A 221 -9.44 9.72 -17.28
C ALA A 221 -9.60 10.58 -16.02
N ASP A 222 -9.57 9.97 -14.83
CA ASP A 222 -9.53 10.74 -13.57
C ASP A 222 -8.17 11.44 -13.39
N LEU A 223 -7.10 10.88 -13.93
CA LEU A 223 -5.77 11.50 -13.91
C LEU A 223 -5.68 12.71 -14.86
N ASP A 224 -6.42 12.70 -15.98
CA ASP A 224 -6.47 13.82 -16.91
C ASP A 224 -7.05 15.08 -16.27
N LYS A 225 -7.89 14.93 -15.22
CA LYS A 225 -8.42 16.04 -14.42
C LYS A 225 -7.34 16.75 -13.59
N GLY A 226 -6.14 16.20 -13.54
CA GLY A 226 -5.03 16.67 -12.72
C GLY A 226 -5.16 16.34 -11.23
N PRO A 227 -4.09 16.56 -10.45
CA PRO A 227 -4.07 16.29 -9.02
C PRO A 227 -5.04 17.22 -8.26
N ALA A 228 -5.50 16.78 -7.09
CA ALA A 228 -6.42 17.52 -6.23
C ALA A 228 -5.92 18.97 -5.95
N THR A 229 -4.61 19.13 -5.78
CA THR A 229 -3.98 20.44 -5.56
C THR A 229 -4.25 21.41 -6.72
N THR A 230 -4.05 20.96 -7.95
CA THR A 230 -4.29 21.79 -9.15
C THR A 230 -5.79 22.05 -9.34
N ARG A 231 -6.65 21.07 -9.10
CA ARG A 231 -8.11 21.23 -9.23
C ARG A 231 -8.69 22.25 -8.23
N VAL A 232 -8.10 22.31 -7.03
CA VAL A 232 -8.61 23.19 -5.94
C VAL A 232 -7.98 24.58 -5.96
N LEU A 233 -6.68 24.66 -6.29
CA LEU A 233 -5.88 25.90 -6.16
C LEU A 233 -5.54 26.55 -7.50
N GLY A 234 -5.79 25.88 -8.62
CA GLY A 234 -5.26 26.25 -9.92
C GLY A 234 -3.74 25.95 -10.04
N ALA A 235 -3.19 26.15 -11.22
CA ALA A 235 -1.78 25.85 -11.49
C ALA A 235 -0.81 26.68 -10.64
N GLU A 236 -1.06 27.99 -10.50
CA GLU A 236 -0.22 28.87 -9.71
C GLU A 236 -0.25 28.53 -8.22
N GLY A 237 -1.45 28.27 -7.66
CA GLY A 237 -1.60 27.89 -6.26
C GLY A 237 -0.94 26.54 -5.97
N ALA A 238 -1.05 25.56 -6.88
CA ALA A 238 -0.38 24.27 -6.76
C ALA A 238 1.15 24.43 -6.82
N ALA A 239 1.67 25.30 -7.67
CA ALA A 239 3.12 25.57 -7.73
C ALA A 239 3.64 26.21 -6.42
N LYS A 240 2.91 27.20 -5.88
CA LYS A 240 3.24 27.82 -4.58
C LYS A 240 3.21 26.79 -3.45
N LEU A 241 2.24 25.87 -3.47
CA LEU A 241 2.14 24.81 -2.50
C LEU A 241 3.32 23.83 -2.61
N THR A 242 3.68 23.41 -3.82
CA THR A 242 4.83 22.53 -4.05
C THR A 242 6.14 23.20 -3.61
N ALA A 243 6.30 24.49 -3.78
CA ALA A 243 7.48 25.22 -3.34
C ALA A 243 7.72 25.12 -1.82
N LYS A 244 6.68 24.89 -1.01
CA LYS A 244 6.81 24.65 0.44
C LYS A 244 7.59 23.39 0.78
N THR A 245 7.70 22.43 -0.14
CA THR A 245 8.44 21.20 0.06
C THR A 245 9.94 21.31 -0.28
N ALA A 246 10.38 22.47 -0.75
CA ALA A 246 11.80 22.72 -1.03
C ALA A 246 12.66 22.51 0.22
N GLY A 247 13.71 21.72 0.11
CA GLY A 247 14.59 21.34 1.24
C GLY A 247 13.94 20.40 2.27
N ILE A 248 12.69 19.97 2.06
CA ILE A 248 12.00 18.94 2.85
C ILE A 248 12.02 17.62 2.09
N VAL A 249 11.52 17.63 0.84
CA VAL A 249 11.48 16.46 -0.01
C VAL A 249 12.70 16.48 -0.93
N THR A 250 13.50 15.43 -0.89
CA THR A 250 14.76 15.31 -1.65
C THR A 250 14.59 14.48 -2.93
N HIS A 251 13.63 13.55 -2.92
CA HIS A 251 13.34 12.70 -4.06
C HIS A 251 11.86 12.34 -4.09
N ILE A 252 11.30 12.23 -5.28
CA ILE A 252 9.94 11.73 -5.52
C ILE A 252 9.98 10.79 -6.72
N GLU A 253 9.49 9.57 -6.50
CA GLU A 253 9.17 8.65 -7.59
C GLU A 253 7.65 8.45 -7.64
N ARG A 254 7.10 8.35 -8.85
CA ARG A 254 5.65 8.11 -9.04
C ARG A 254 5.42 7.00 -10.03
N ILE A 255 4.53 6.10 -9.63
CA ILE A 255 4.04 5.03 -10.50
C ILE A 255 2.51 4.99 -10.43
N VAL A 256 1.89 4.37 -11.43
CA VAL A 256 0.47 4.05 -11.38
C VAL A 256 0.33 2.54 -11.20
N THR A 257 -0.45 2.15 -10.21
CA THR A 257 -0.74 0.74 -9.93
C THR A 257 -2.22 0.44 -10.15
N ARG A 258 -2.52 -0.80 -10.55
CA ARG A 258 -3.87 -1.33 -10.75
C ARG A 258 -4.15 -2.42 -9.73
N TYR A 259 -5.29 -2.33 -9.06
CA TYR A 259 -5.77 -3.38 -8.19
C TYR A 259 -6.07 -4.65 -8.99
N VAL A 260 -5.68 -5.81 -8.44
CA VAL A 260 -5.85 -7.13 -9.07
C VAL A 260 -6.76 -8.00 -8.20
N PRO A 261 -8.08 -7.97 -8.42
CA PRO A 261 -9.04 -8.71 -7.59
C PRO A 261 -8.75 -10.21 -7.52
N ASP A 262 -8.39 -10.80 -8.65
CA ASP A 262 -8.14 -12.25 -8.76
C ASP A 262 -6.93 -12.75 -7.94
N LEU A 263 -6.02 -11.86 -7.58
CA LEU A 263 -4.85 -12.16 -6.75
C LEU A 263 -4.99 -11.62 -5.32
N SER A 264 -6.11 -10.96 -5.04
CA SER A 264 -6.48 -10.40 -3.75
C SER A 264 -7.51 -11.27 -3.05
N PHE A 265 -7.53 -11.24 -1.72
CA PHE A 265 -8.61 -11.85 -0.96
C PHE A 265 -8.79 -11.15 0.39
N LYS A 266 -10.03 -11.17 0.87
CA LYS A 266 -10.41 -10.80 2.23
C LYS A 266 -11.41 -11.83 2.74
N VAL A 267 -11.01 -12.58 3.77
CA VAL A 267 -11.90 -13.54 4.44
C VAL A 267 -12.84 -12.74 5.32
N GLY A 268 -14.14 -12.79 5.01
CA GLY A 268 -15.17 -12.18 5.83
C GLY A 268 -15.09 -12.70 7.27
N THR A 269 -15.37 -11.86 8.25
CA THR A 269 -15.75 -12.31 9.58
C THR A 269 -17.09 -13.03 9.42
N SER A 270 -17.04 -14.37 9.29
CA SER A 270 -18.24 -15.17 9.38
C SER A 270 -18.85 -14.91 10.74
N THR A 271 -19.99 -14.23 10.77
CA THR A 271 -20.86 -14.25 11.91
C THR A 271 -21.36 -15.69 11.99
N ALA A 272 -20.80 -16.47 12.91
CA ALA A 272 -21.33 -17.81 13.20
C ALA A 272 -22.78 -17.59 13.65
N VAL A 273 -23.71 -17.90 12.77
CA VAL A 273 -25.11 -18.10 13.13
C VAL A 273 -25.12 -19.37 13.96
N LYS A 274 -25.34 -19.23 15.26
CA LYS A 274 -25.74 -20.34 16.13
C LYS A 274 -27.21 -20.64 15.93
#